data_5b4e3c22577481c146ad865444cc6c4c
#
_entry.id   5b4e3c22577481c146ad865444cc6c4c
#
_cell.length_a   1.000
_cell.length_b   1.000
_cell.length_c   1.000
_cell.angle_alpha   90.00
_cell.angle_beta   90.00
_cell.angle_gamma   90.00
#
_symmetry.space_group_name_H-M   'P 1'
#
loop_
_entity.id
_entity.type
_entity.pdbx_description
1 polymer ?
#
loop_
_entity_poly.entity_id
_entity_poly.type
_entity_poly.pdbx_seq_one_letter_code
_entity_poly.pdbx_strand_id
1 'polypeptide(L)'
;LINTLDERIELLEKTGIDHLVIVPFTEYFANQEAEDYISDFLVDKFNPHTIIIGYDHRFGKERSGDYKMMEEKALVYNYQLKEIPEHIQNAVKVSSTNIRNAILHSNIEEASSFLGYDFFFEGEVFHGDKIGREIGYPTANLKSTDDEKIVLGDGIYAVYCVVEGETDKGMMSIGFRPTVNGRVRVTEVNIFDFDKQIYGEKIRVI
;
A
#
# COMPACT_ATOMS: atom_id res chain seq x y z
N LEU A 1 1.85 6.52 -1.15
CA LEU A 1 2.11 5.09 -0.88
C LEU A 1 1.08 4.22 -1.60
N ILE A 2 1.47 3.03 -2.10
CA ILE A 2 0.50 2.02 -2.61
C ILE A 2 -0.25 1.43 -1.42
N ASN A 3 0.49 1.05 -0.38
CA ASN A 3 -0.06 0.55 0.88
C ASN A 3 0.45 1.40 2.05
N THR A 4 -0.42 1.67 3.00
CA THR A 4 -0.05 2.27 4.29
C THR A 4 0.78 1.29 5.12
N LEU A 5 1.33 1.73 6.24
CA LEU A 5 2.07 0.83 7.13
C LEU A 5 1.16 -0.29 7.65
N ASP A 6 -0.03 0.04 8.13
CA ASP A 6 -0.98 -0.92 8.67
C ASP A 6 -1.43 -1.95 7.61
N GLU A 7 -1.72 -1.49 6.39
CA GLU A 7 -2.04 -2.38 5.26
C GLU A 7 -0.87 -3.32 4.93
N ARG A 8 0.38 -2.84 5.00
CA ARG A 8 1.56 -3.70 4.78
C ARG A 8 1.72 -4.75 5.88
N ILE A 9 1.47 -4.37 7.13
CA ILE A 9 1.49 -5.30 8.27
C ILE A 9 0.46 -6.41 8.04
N GLU A 10 -0.79 -6.05 7.72
CA GLU A 10 -1.86 -7.01 7.43
C GLU A 10 -1.53 -7.95 6.27
N LEU A 11 -1.00 -7.40 5.17
CA LEU A 11 -0.63 -8.20 4.01
C LEU A 11 0.53 -9.17 4.31
N LEU A 12 1.52 -8.72 5.06
CA LEU A 12 2.65 -9.55 5.46
C LEU A 12 2.25 -10.65 6.45
N GLU A 13 1.34 -10.36 7.38
CA GLU A 13 0.80 -11.37 8.30
C GLU A 13 0.19 -12.55 7.55
N LYS A 14 -0.54 -12.29 6.46
CA LYS A 14 -1.15 -13.32 5.60
C LYS A 14 -0.13 -14.21 4.88
N THR A 15 1.13 -13.79 4.79
CA THR A 15 2.21 -14.60 4.18
C THR A 15 2.80 -15.65 5.14
N GLY A 16 2.43 -15.61 6.42
CA GLY A 16 2.89 -16.55 7.43
C GLY A 16 4.29 -16.26 7.95
N ILE A 17 4.78 -15.01 7.85
CA ILE A 17 6.03 -14.60 8.53
C ILE A 17 5.83 -14.60 10.04
N ASP A 18 6.84 -15.04 10.80
CA ASP A 18 6.76 -15.09 12.26
C ASP A 18 7.03 -13.74 12.92
N HIS A 19 7.91 -12.94 12.34
CA HIS A 19 8.32 -11.66 12.90
C HIS A 19 8.44 -10.58 11.84
N LEU A 20 7.90 -9.39 12.11
CA LEU A 20 8.06 -8.18 11.33
C LEU A 20 8.79 -7.13 12.17
N VAL A 21 9.91 -6.64 11.67
CA VAL A 21 10.67 -5.57 12.34
C VAL A 21 10.41 -4.26 11.62
N ILE A 22 9.82 -3.29 12.35
CA ILE A 22 9.57 -1.95 11.85
C ILE A 22 10.64 -1.03 12.43
N VAL A 23 11.50 -0.51 11.57
CA VAL A 23 12.59 0.37 11.96
C VAL A 23 12.28 1.80 11.54
N PRO A 24 12.26 2.77 12.49
CA PRO A 24 12.15 4.18 12.13
C PRO A 24 13.33 4.59 11.26
N PHE A 25 13.05 5.15 10.08
CA PHE A 25 14.08 5.62 9.16
C PHE A 25 14.55 7.01 9.58
N THR A 26 15.30 7.04 10.69
CA THR A 26 15.87 8.28 11.24
C THR A 26 17.09 8.74 10.43
N GLU A 27 17.49 10.00 10.61
CA GLU A 27 18.71 10.52 10.02
C GLU A 27 19.96 9.71 10.43
N TYR A 28 20.01 9.26 11.69
CA TYR A 28 21.06 8.36 12.15
C TYR A 28 21.11 7.05 11.37
N PHE A 29 19.94 6.39 11.21
CA PHE A 29 19.84 5.13 10.46
C PHE A 29 20.15 5.31 8.96
N ALA A 30 19.70 6.42 8.37
CA ALA A 30 19.94 6.74 6.97
C ALA A 30 21.42 7.00 6.64
N ASN A 31 22.18 7.51 7.63
CA ASN A 31 23.61 7.81 7.49
C ASN A 31 24.54 6.68 7.93
N GLN A 32 24.00 5.51 8.31
CA GLN A 32 24.78 4.35 8.66
C GLN A 32 25.55 3.82 7.44
N GLU A 33 26.87 3.63 7.59
CA GLU A 33 27.68 3.05 6.50
C GLU A 33 27.20 1.63 6.17
N ALA A 34 27.39 1.20 4.93
CA ALA A 34 26.86 -0.09 4.48
C ALA A 34 27.46 -1.29 5.25
N GLU A 35 28.74 -1.20 5.65
CA GLU A 35 29.37 -2.25 6.47
C GLU A 35 28.76 -2.32 7.87
N ASP A 36 28.53 -1.17 8.52
CA ASP A 36 27.93 -1.09 9.87
C ASP A 36 26.48 -1.55 9.83
N TYR A 37 25.73 -1.30 8.73
CA TYR A 37 24.41 -1.86 8.55
C TYR A 37 24.43 -3.40 8.56
N ILE A 38 25.41 -4.02 7.93
CA ILE A 38 25.54 -5.48 7.95
C ILE A 38 25.96 -5.98 9.33
N SER A 39 27.04 -5.42 9.93
CA SER A 39 27.58 -5.88 11.20
C SER A 39 26.66 -5.59 12.38
N ASP A 40 26.35 -4.31 12.60
CA ASP A 40 25.73 -3.84 13.83
C ASP A 40 24.21 -3.99 13.82
N PHE A 41 23.59 -3.92 12.61
CA PHE A 41 22.16 -4.05 12.52
C PHE A 41 21.72 -5.47 12.13
N LEU A 42 22.23 -6.05 11.05
CA LEU A 42 21.76 -7.37 10.62
C LEU A 42 22.37 -8.49 11.46
N VAL A 43 23.69 -8.50 11.65
CA VAL A 43 24.36 -9.61 12.33
C VAL A 43 24.19 -9.50 13.85
N ASP A 44 24.55 -8.38 14.47
CA ASP A 44 24.51 -8.25 15.93
C ASP A 44 23.11 -8.31 16.51
N LYS A 45 22.10 -7.78 15.78
CA LYS A 45 20.72 -7.76 16.29
C LYS A 45 19.97 -9.06 16.03
N PHE A 46 20.20 -9.70 14.87
CA PHE A 46 19.37 -10.82 14.42
C PHE A 46 20.12 -12.15 14.28
N ASN A 47 21.46 -12.13 14.20
CA ASN A 47 22.29 -13.33 13.96
C ASN A 47 21.68 -14.24 12.87
N PRO A 48 21.47 -13.78 11.64
CA PRO A 48 20.70 -14.47 10.64
C PRO A 48 21.45 -15.71 10.13
N HIS A 49 20.75 -16.84 10.00
CA HIS A 49 21.27 -18.00 9.29
C HIS A 49 21.26 -17.76 7.78
N THR A 50 20.21 -17.12 7.28
CA THR A 50 20.05 -16.82 5.84
C THR A 50 19.50 -15.41 5.67
N ILE A 51 20.10 -14.63 4.78
CA ILE A 51 19.60 -13.32 4.34
C ILE A 51 19.07 -13.49 2.93
N ILE A 52 17.87 -12.98 2.66
CA ILE A 52 17.22 -13.00 1.35
C ILE A 52 16.99 -11.55 0.93
N ILE A 53 17.50 -11.15 -0.23
CA ILE A 53 17.35 -9.77 -0.75
C ILE A 53 16.92 -9.78 -2.22
N GLY A 54 16.30 -8.70 -2.68
CA GLY A 54 15.98 -8.51 -4.09
C GLY A 54 17.23 -8.17 -4.92
N TYR A 55 17.21 -8.49 -6.21
CA TYR A 55 18.30 -8.25 -7.16
C TYR A 55 18.77 -6.77 -7.23
N ASP A 56 17.86 -5.82 -6.98
CA ASP A 56 18.13 -4.37 -7.02
C ASP A 56 18.26 -3.73 -5.62
N HIS A 57 18.36 -4.57 -4.58
CA HIS A 57 18.45 -4.08 -3.22
C HIS A 57 19.73 -3.28 -2.98
N ARG A 58 19.56 -2.07 -2.44
CA ARG A 58 20.64 -1.18 -2.05
C ARG A 58 20.40 -0.69 -0.64
N PHE A 59 21.45 -0.62 0.17
CA PHE A 59 21.38 -0.26 1.57
C PHE A 59 22.56 0.61 2.01
N GLY A 60 22.49 1.08 3.27
CA GLY A 60 23.51 1.95 3.85
C GLY A 60 23.49 3.37 3.25
N LYS A 61 24.36 4.20 3.77
CA LYS A 61 24.52 5.59 3.36
C LYS A 61 24.72 5.72 1.85
N GLU A 62 23.97 6.64 1.24
CA GLU A 62 24.01 6.89 -0.22
C GLU A 62 23.77 5.64 -1.08
N ARG A 63 23.14 4.62 -0.52
CA ARG A 63 22.87 3.32 -1.19
C ARG A 63 24.16 2.63 -1.65
N SER A 64 25.25 2.78 -0.90
CA SER A 64 26.58 2.26 -1.23
C SER A 64 26.68 0.74 -1.12
N GLY A 65 25.84 0.09 -0.28
CA GLY A 65 25.79 -1.35 -0.12
C GLY A 65 24.98 -2.04 -1.24
N ASP A 66 25.42 -3.23 -1.64
CA ASP A 66 24.78 -4.04 -2.68
C ASP A 66 24.89 -5.55 -2.38
N TYR A 67 24.37 -6.37 -3.31
CA TYR A 67 24.44 -7.82 -3.22
C TYR A 67 25.89 -8.32 -3.06
N LYS A 68 26.83 -7.77 -3.82
CA LYS A 68 28.22 -8.20 -3.78
C LYS A 68 28.87 -7.96 -2.42
N MET A 69 28.61 -6.81 -1.81
CA MET A 69 29.08 -6.54 -0.45
C MET A 69 28.48 -7.53 0.55
N MET A 70 27.19 -7.84 0.45
CA MET A 70 26.54 -8.87 1.28
C MET A 70 27.19 -10.25 1.09
N GLU A 71 27.52 -10.62 -0.15
CA GLU A 71 28.16 -11.90 -0.47
C GLU A 71 29.56 -11.99 0.15
N GLU A 72 30.36 -10.94 0.04
CA GLU A 72 31.70 -10.86 0.67
C GLU A 72 31.61 -10.99 2.20
N LYS A 73 30.65 -10.31 2.82
CA LYS A 73 30.42 -10.36 4.28
C LYS A 73 29.79 -11.66 4.75
N ALA A 74 29.10 -12.40 3.91
CA ALA A 74 28.55 -13.72 4.24
C ALA A 74 29.63 -14.71 4.67
N LEU A 75 30.80 -14.65 4.06
CA LEU A 75 31.95 -15.48 4.45
C LEU A 75 32.52 -15.09 5.84
N VAL A 76 32.47 -13.81 6.19
CA VAL A 76 32.99 -13.27 7.45
C VAL A 76 32.05 -13.61 8.60
N TYR A 77 30.73 -13.43 8.40
CA TYR A 77 29.72 -13.55 9.43
C TYR A 77 28.95 -14.88 9.41
N ASN A 78 29.32 -15.78 8.49
CA ASN A 78 28.78 -17.14 8.39
C ASN A 78 27.27 -17.22 8.20
N TYR A 79 26.68 -16.32 7.39
CA TYR A 79 25.29 -16.44 6.93
C TYR A 79 25.23 -16.90 5.46
N GLN A 80 24.09 -17.45 5.06
CA GLN A 80 23.80 -17.75 3.67
C GLN A 80 23.15 -16.54 3.00
N LEU A 81 23.48 -16.26 1.75
CA LEU A 81 22.83 -15.20 0.98
C LEU A 81 22.03 -15.81 -0.17
N LYS A 82 20.79 -15.34 -0.34
CA LYS A 82 19.91 -15.72 -1.46
C LYS A 82 19.38 -14.47 -2.15
N GLU A 83 19.37 -14.49 -3.46
CA GLU A 83 18.82 -13.42 -4.29
C GLU A 83 17.41 -13.77 -4.77
N ILE A 84 16.49 -12.80 -4.68
CA ILE A 84 15.20 -12.86 -5.36
C ILE A 84 15.37 -12.18 -6.71
N PRO A 85 15.20 -12.92 -7.83
CA PRO A 85 15.36 -12.37 -9.16
C PRO A 85 14.25 -11.36 -9.50
N GLU A 86 14.47 -10.58 -10.54
CA GLU A 86 13.47 -9.68 -11.09
C GLU A 86 12.20 -10.44 -11.51
N HIS A 87 11.04 -9.96 -11.07
CA HIS A 87 9.76 -10.53 -11.48
C HIS A 87 9.19 -9.80 -12.70
N ILE A 88 8.95 -10.57 -13.75
CA ILE A 88 8.36 -10.07 -15.00
C ILE A 88 7.03 -10.78 -15.22
N GLN A 89 5.95 -10.01 -15.40
CA GLN A 89 4.62 -10.51 -15.70
C GLN A 89 4.11 -9.88 -17.00
N ASN A 90 3.59 -10.71 -17.91
CA ASN A 90 3.09 -10.26 -19.23
C ASN A 90 4.10 -9.39 -19.99
N ALA A 91 5.38 -9.73 -19.95
CA ALA A 91 6.50 -8.98 -20.53
C ALA A 91 6.71 -7.57 -19.92
N VAL A 92 6.09 -7.27 -18.79
CA VAL A 92 6.24 -6.01 -18.07
C VAL A 92 6.89 -6.28 -16.71
N LYS A 93 7.86 -5.46 -16.36
CA LYS A 93 8.49 -5.51 -15.03
C LYS A 93 7.47 -5.11 -13.95
N VAL A 94 7.27 -5.98 -12.96
CA VAL A 94 6.47 -5.64 -11.77
C VAL A 94 7.29 -4.68 -10.91
N SER A 95 6.79 -3.46 -10.78
CA SER A 95 7.45 -2.40 -10.00
C SER A 95 6.42 -1.47 -9.36
N SER A 96 6.77 -0.86 -8.25
CA SER A 96 5.91 0.15 -7.61
C SER A 96 5.54 1.31 -8.54
N THR A 97 6.39 1.66 -9.50
CA THR A 97 6.11 2.71 -10.49
C THR A 97 5.00 2.29 -11.44
N ASN A 98 5.06 1.06 -11.99
CA ASN A 98 4.03 0.56 -12.90
C ASN A 98 2.70 0.36 -12.18
N ILE A 99 2.73 -0.15 -10.95
CA ILE A 99 1.52 -0.28 -10.12
C ILE A 99 0.88 1.09 -9.86
N ARG A 100 1.66 2.10 -9.45
CA ARG A 100 1.12 3.46 -9.25
C ARG A 100 0.51 4.04 -10.52
N ASN A 101 1.18 3.87 -11.65
CA ASN A 101 0.66 4.34 -12.93
C ASN A 101 -0.67 3.66 -13.27
N ALA A 102 -0.79 2.36 -13.10
CA ALA A 102 -2.02 1.64 -13.33
C ALA A 102 -3.16 2.16 -12.45
N ILE A 103 -2.92 2.36 -11.13
CA ILE A 103 -3.89 2.90 -10.19
C ILE A 103 -4.33 4.32 -10.58
N LEU A 104 -3.38 5.21 -10.87
CA LEU A 104 -3.66 6.61 -11.23
C LEU A 104 -4.43 6.76 -12.55
N HIS A 105 -4.28 5.80 -13.47
CA HIS A 105 -5.01 5.77 -14.74
C HIS A 105 -6.26 4.89 -14.70
N SER A 106 -6.73 4.50 -13.50
CA SER A 106 -7.94 3.69 -13.31
C SER A 106 -7.87 2.28 -13.94
N ASN A 107 -6.66 1.79 -14.21
CA ASN A 107 -6.42 0.46 -14.77
C ASN A 107 -6.28 -0.56 -13.64
N ILE A 108 -7.38 -0.81 -12.93
CA ILE A 108 -7.38 -1.57 -11.67
C ILE A 108 -7.09 -3.05 -11.87
N GLU A 109 -7.58 -3.63 -12.97
CA GLU A 109 -7.29 -5.03 -13.31
C GLU A 109 -5.77 -5.26 -13.48
N GLU A 110 -5.07 -4.35 -14.16
CA GLU A 110 -3.63 -4.42 -14.30
C GLU A 110 -2.91 -4.19 -12.95
N ALA A 111 -3.37 -3.22 -12.15
CA ALA A 111 -2.82 -2.96 -10.84
C ALA A 111 -2.93 -4.19 -9.92
N SER A 112 -4.12 -4.81 -9.84
CA SER A 112 -4.38 -6.03 -9.06
C SER A 112 -3.56 -7.21 -9.56
N SER A 113 -3.41 -7.33 -10.88
CA SER A 113 -2.54 -8.34 -11.51
C SER A 113 -1.09 -8.22 -11.05
N PHE A 114 -0.53 -7.01 -11.01
CA PHE A 114 0.84 -6.77 -10.52
C PHE A 114 0.97 -6.90 -9.00
N LEU A 115 -0.05 -6.53 -8.24
CA LEU A 115 -0.08 -6.64 -6.78
C LEU A 115 -0.21 -8.09 -6.32
N GLY A 116 -0.94 -8.93 -7.07
CA GLY A 116 -1.31 -10.28 -6.65
C GLY A 116 -2.49 -10.32 -5.67
N TYR A 117 -3.14 -9.18 -5.44
CA TYR A 117 -4.37 -9.01 -4.64
C TYR A 117 -5.14 -7.80 -5.15
N ASP A 118 -6.43 -7.71 -4.82
CA ASP A 118 -7.25 -6.56 -5.21
C ASP A 118 -6.82 -5.30 -4.45
N PHE A 119 -6.64 -4.21 -5.20
CA PHE A 119 -6.29 -2.94 -4.59
C PHE A 119 -7.39 -2.48 -3.65
N PHE A 120 -7.02 -2.02 -2.46
CA PHE A 120 -7.96 -1.51 -1.47
C PHE A 120 -7.43 -0.25 -0.78
N PHE A 121 -8.34 0.50 -0.18
CA PHE A 121 -8.01 1.61 0.71
C PHE A 121 -9.05 1.73 1.82
N GLU A 122 -8.70 2.41 2.90
CA GLU A 122 -9.61 2.76 3.97
C GLU A 122 -9.96 4.24 3.93
N GLY A 123 -11.22 4.54 4.18
CA GLY A 123 -11.72 5.89 4.28
C GLY A 123 -12.67 6.06 5.45
N GLU A 124 -12.59 7.22 6.09
CA GLU A 124 -13.57 7.63 7.10
C GLU A 124 -14.78 8.26 6.39
N VAL A 125 -15.96 7.84 6.80
CA VAL A 125 -17.23 8.36 6.26
C VAL A 125 -17.55 9.71 6.89
N PHE A 126 -17.68 10.75 6.09
CA PHE A 126 -18.02 12.08 6.57
C PHE A 126 -19.34 12.61 5.97
N HIS A 127 -19.89 13.65 6.58
CA HIS A 127 -21.11 14.31 6.11
C HIS A 127 -20.85 15.05 4.80
N GLY A 128 -21.53 14.66 3.73
CA GLY A 128 -21.62 15.41 2.47
C GLY A 128 -22.94 16.19 2.34
N ASP A 129 -23.23 16.69 1.13
CA ASP A 129 -24.40 17.51 0.84
C ASP A 129 -25.73 16.75 0.80
N LYS A 130 -25.72 15.41 1.01
CA LYS A 130 -26.88 14.52 1.07
C LYS A 130 -27.76 14.48 -0.19
N ILE A 131 -27.29 14.97 -1.33
CA ILE A 131 -28.04 15.02 -2.59
C ILE A 131 -28.48 13.62 -3.02
N GLY A 132 -27.60 12.62 -2.91
CA GLY A 132 -27.92 11.24 -3.24
C GLY A 132 -29.10 10.67 -2.44
N ARG A 133 -29.23 11.06 -1.17
CA ARG A 133 -30.36 10.64 -0.32
C ARG A 133 -31.69 11.19 -0.82
N GLU A 134 -31.71 12.42 -1.34
CA GLU A 134 -32.92 13.08 -1.86
C GLU A 134 -33.45 12.39 -3.12
N ILE A 135 -32.56 11.79 -3.91
CA ILE A 135 -32.92 11.07 -5.14
C ILE A 135 -32.99 9.56 -4.98
N GLY A 136 -32.94 9.05 -3.73
CA GLY A 136 -33.08 7.62 -3.42
C GLY A 136 -31.81 6.78 -3.56
N TYR A 137 -30.65 7.42 -3.78
CA TYR A 137 -29.35 6.76 -3.86
C TYR A 137 -28.37 7.36 -2.84
N PRO A 138 -28.50 6.99 -1.55
CA PRO A 138 -27.63 7.53 -0.52
C PRO A 138 -26.17 7.12 -0.77
N THR A 139 -25.27 8.09 -0.65
CA THR A 139 -23.83 7.88 -0.81
C THR A 139 -23.09 8.24 0.48
N ALA A 140 -22.07 7.44 0.80
CA ALA A 140 -21.07 7.74 1.81
C ALA A 140 -19.94 8.55 1.16
N ASN A 141 -19.65 9.73 1.69
CA ASN A 141 -18.48 10.51 1.29
C ASN A 141 -17.29 10.00 2.08
N LEU A 142 -16.21 9.67 1.39
CA LEU A 142 -15.01 9.09 1.99
C LEU A 142 -13.84 10.06 1.94
N LYS A 143 -13.17 10.18 3.09
CA LYS A 143 -11.86 10.80 3.21
C LYS A 143 -10.85 9.71 3.52
N SER A 144 -9.75 9.64 2.76
CA SER A 144 -8.67 8.70 3.06
C SER A 144 -8.20 8.85 4.51
N THR A 145 -7.95 7.75 5.17
CA THR A 145 -7.40 7.74 6.53
C THR A 145 -5.90 8.04 6.57
N ASP A 146 -5.25 8.06 5.42
CA ASP A 146 -3.82 8.35 5.26
C ASP A 146 -3.62 9.25 4.03
N ASP A 147 -3.09 10.45 4.24
CA ASP A 147 -2.87 11.42 3.19
C ASP A 147 -1.78 10.99 2.17
N GLU A 148 -0.91 10.05 2.55
CA GLU A 148 0.10 9.50 1.67
C GLU A 148 -0.40 8.32 0.81
N LYS A 149 -1.58 7.76 1.14
CA LYS A 149 -2.19 6.69 0.36
C LYS A 149 -2.52 7.17 -1.04
N ILE A 150 -2.09 6.40 -2.04
CA ILE A 150 -2.45 6.69 -3.44
C ILE A 150 -3.97 6.62 -3.62
N VAL A 151 -4.51 7.60 -4.31
CA VAL A 151 -5.93 7.66 -4.67
C VAL A 151 -6.07 7.23 -6.13
N LEU A 152 -7.10 6.44 -6.43
CA LEU A 152 -7.43 6.03 -7.78
C LEU A 152 -7.69 7.22 -8.70
N GLY A 153 -7.54 7.03 -9.99
CA GLY A 153 -7.95 8.01 -11.00
C GLY A 153 -9.44 8.37 -10.91
N ASP A 154 -9.86 9.43 -11.61
CA ASP A 154 -11.27 9.79 -11.68
C ASP A 154 -12.04 8.73 -12.48
N GLY A 155 -13.20 8.33 -11.99
CA GLY A 155 -13.99 7.28 -12.62
C GLY A 155 -15.13 6.77 -11.77
N ILE A 156 -15.83 5.76 -12.30
CA ILE A 156 -16.86 4.99 -11.61
C ILE A 156 -16.38 3.55 -11.50
N TYR A 157 -16.46 3.00 -10.30
CA TYR A 157 -15.91 1.69 -9.96
C TYR A 157 -16.98 0.80 -9.34
N ALA A 158 -17.04 -0.45 -9.75
CA ALA A 158 -17.72 -1.49 -8.98
C ALA A 158 -16.80 -1.89 -7.83
N VAL A 159 -17.32 -1.91 -6.62
CA VAL A 159 -16.51 -2.10 -5.41
C VAL A 159 -17.17 -3.07 -4.44
N TYR A 160 -16.35 -3.65 -3.58
CA TYR A 160 -16.79 -4.22 -2.32
C TYR A 160 -16.47 -3.25 -1.18
N CYS A 161 -17.43 -3.10 -0.26
CA CYS A 161 -17.29 -2.26 0.92
C CYS A 161 -17.32 -3.15 2.17
N VAL A 162 -16.28 -3.08 2.99
CA VAL A 162 -16.27 -3.78 4.28
C VAL A 162 -16.62 -2.77 5.36
N VAL A 163 -17.77 -3.01 6.02
CA VAL A 163 -18.31 -2.19 7.09
C VAL A 163 -18.53 -3.09 8.30
N GLU A 164 -17.96 -2.77 9.45
CA GLU A 164 -18.11 -3.58 10.69
C GLU A 164 -17.79 -5.08 10.48
N GLY A 165 -16.90 -5.40 9.53
CA GLY A 165 -16.53 -6.79 9.20
C GLY A 165 -17.46 -7.51 8.21
N GLU A 166 -18.57 -6.89 7.81
CA GLU A 166 -19.48 -7.38 6.76
C GLU A 166 -19.07 -6.79 5.40
N THR A 167 -19.19 -7.57 4.34
CA THR A 167 -18.82 -7.18 2.98
C THR A 167 -20.05 -7.01 2.11
N ASP A 168 -20.29 -5.80 1.64
CA ASP A 168 -21.38 -5.44 0.74
C ASP A 168 -20.85 -5.01 -0.62
N LYS A 169 -21.69 -5.12 -1.65
CA LYS A 169 -21.40 -4.59 -2.98
C LYS A 169 -21.76 -3.11 -3.05
N GLY A 170 -21.04 -2.36 -3.87
CA GLY A 170 -21.33 -0.95 -4.08
C GLY A 170 -20.81 -0.41 -5.39
N MET A 171 -21.09 0.86 -5.60
CA MET A 171 -20.58 1.65 -6.69
C MET A 171 -19.88 2.89 -6.11
N MET A 172 -18.62 3.08 -6.49
CA MET A 172 -17.83 4.23 -6.08
C MET A 172 -17.64 5.20 -7.24
N SER A 173 -17.77 6.46 -6.96
CA SER A 173 -17.45 7.55 -7.87
C SER A 173 -16.30 8.39 -7.31
N ILE A 174 -15.29 8.63 -8.12
CA ILE A 174 -14.21 9.57 -7.83
C ILE A 174 -14.20 10.63 -8.91
N GLY A 175 -14.27 11.90 -8.52
CA GLY A 175 -14.28 12.97 -9.48
C GLY A 175 -14.39 14.36 -8.83
N PHE A 176 -14.49 15.39 -9.67
CA PHE A 176 -14.58 16.76 -9.22
C PHE A 176 -16.04 17.23 -9.13
N ARG A 177 -16.40 17.75 -7.97
CA ARG A 177 -17.67 18.43 -7.76
C ARG A 177 -17.47 19.94 -7.87
N PRO A 178 -18.30 20.66 -8.65
CA PRO A 178 -18.32 22.11 -8.63
C PRO A 178 -18.76 22.62 -7.25
N THR A 179 -18.07 23.61 -6.73
CA THR A 179 -18.43 24.30 -5.49
C THR A 179 -18.43 25.81 -5.72
N VAL A 180 -18.96 26.58 -4.78
CA VAL A 180 -18.97 28.05 -4.84
C VAL A 180 -17.56 28.64 -4.99
N ASN A 181 -16.56 27.97 -4.42
CA ASN A 181 -15.15 28.41 -4.39
C ASN A 181 -14.22 27.63 -5.33
N GLY A 182 -14.76 26.81 -6.27
CA GLY A 182 -13.95 26.05 -7.22
C GLY A 182 -14.43 24.61 -7.41
N ARG A 183 -13.47 23.68 -7.54
CA ARG A 183 -13.74 22.25 -7.71
C ARG A 183 -13.07 21.48 -6.57
N VAL A 184 -13.80 20.63 -5.91
CA VAL A 184 -13.27 19.72 -4.90
C VAL A 184 -13.36 18.29 -5.44
N ARG A 185 -12.27 17.56 -5.34
CA ARG A 185 -12.25 16.13 -5.68
C ARG A 185 -12.89 15.37 -4.53
N VAL A 186 -13.88 14.55 -4.86
CA VAL A 186 -14.66 13.79 -3.88
C VAL A 186 -14.61 12.30 -4.23
N THR A 187 -14.70 11.48 -3.20
CA THR A 187 -14.89 10.03 -3.31
C THR A 187 -16.20 9.70 -2.64
N GLU A 188 -17.13 9.17 -3.42
CA GLU A 188 -18.49 8.84 -2.95
C GLU A 188 -18.76 7.36 -3.25
N VAL A 189 -19.33 6.66 -2.27
CA VAL A 189 -19.70 5.25 -2.40
C VAL A 189 -21.18 5.09 -2.11
N ASN A 190 -21.91 4.51 -3.04
CA ASN A 190 -23.25 3.96 -2.80
C ASN A 190 -23.08 2.48 -2.48
N ILE A 191 -23.37 2.07 -1.25
CA ILE A 191 -23.38 0.68 -0.82
C ILE A 191 -24.79 0.16 -1.10
N PHE A 192 -24.91 -0.95 -1.82
CA PHE A 192 -26.20 -1.49 -2.25
C PHE A 192 -26.94 -2.15 -1.08
N ASP A 193 -28.25 -1.98 -1.03
CA ASP A 193 -29.14 -2.57 -0.01
C ASP A 193 -28.71 -2.24 1.43
N PHE A 194 -28.09 -1.06 1.63
CA PHE A 194 -27.52 -0.63 2.91
C PHE A 194 -28.26 0.59 3.46
N ASP A 195 -28.82 0.48 4.68
CA ASP A 195 -29.62 1.50 5.31
C ASP A 195 -29.09 2.03 6.65
N LYS A 196 -27.92 1.50 7.09
CA LYS A 196 -27.29 1.92 8.34
C LYS A 196 -26.65 3.31 8.22
N GLN A 197 -26.58 4.04 9.36
CA GLN A 197 -25.80 5.27 9.46
C GLN A 197 -24.37 4.93 9.91
N ILE A 198 -23.39 5.28 9.08
CA ILE A 198 -21.99 4.97 9.29
C ILE A 198 -21.08 6.22 9.31
N TYR A 199 -21.62 7.38 9.66
CA TYR A 199 -20.81 8.60 9.78
C TYR A 199 -19.78 8.48 10.90
N GLY A 200 -18.53 8.82 10.59
CA GLY A 200 -17.39 8.69 11.50
C GLY A 200 -16.78 7.29 11.51
N GLU A 201 -17.42 6.33 10.87
CA GLU A 201 -16.88 4.96 10.76
C GLU A 201 -15.81 4.89 9.66
N LYS A 202 -14.84 4.00 9.87
CA LYS A 202 -13.89 3.63 8.83
C LYS A 202 -14.44 2.47 8.03
N ILE A 203 -14.44 2.60 6.73
CA ILE A 203 -14.79 1.52 5.82
C ILE A 203 -13.64 1.20 4.89
N ARG A 204 -13.53 -0.06 4.51
CA ARG A 204 -12.57 -0.50 3.50
C ARG A 204 -13.29 -0.66 2.18
N VAL A 205 -12.70 -0.11 1.13
CA VAL A 205 -13.17 -0.23 -0.26
C VAL A 205 -12.14 -1.04 -1.05
N ILE A 206 -12.64 -2.08 -1.73
CA ILE A 206 -11.86 -3.06 -2.50
C ILE A 206 -12.31 -3.00 -3.95
#